data_d3d97ec27e5b8a2f844e6f17fd6c3811
#
_entry.id   d3d97ec27e5b8a2f844e6f17fd6c3811
#
_cell.length_a   1.000
_cell.length_b   1.000
_cell.length_c   1.000
_cell.angle_alpha   90.00
_cell.angle_beta   90.00
_cell.angle_gamma   90.00
#
_symmetry.space_group_name_H-M   'P 1'
#
loop_
_entity.id
_entity.type
_entity.pdbx_description
1 polymer ?
#
loop_
_entity_poly.entity_id
_entity_poly.type
_entity_poly.pdbx_seq_one_letter_code
_entity_poly.pdbx_strand_id
1 'polypeptide(L)'
;MKDMNNKSISNYFLEKYRMRQKNCKFNRQDFLDEFKEYFEDLINKYPDKNPKTGCITYKTFNTLLDVIRNDWLKISSESAKPLSNGLWDAFFAQTVIPLRKMMYPRVQDKIEKSKILKREKVFLYKEFKKTYKSNI
;
A
#
# COMPACT_ATOMS: atom_id res chain seq x y z
N MET A 1 -22.08 7.04 -11.34
CA MET A 1 -21.66 5.79 -12.03
C MET A 1 -20.26 5.32 -11.64
N LYS A 2 -19.31 6.25 -11.43
CA LYS A 2 -17.95 5.86 -11.00
C LYS A 2 -17.93 5.16 -9.64
N ASP A 3 -18.77 5.61 -8.71
CA ASP A 3 -18.86 5.01 -7.37
C ASP A 3 -19.44 3.60 -7.40
N MET A 4 -20.34 3.33 -8.33
CA MET A 4 -20.91 2.00 -8.51
C MET A 4 -19.87 1.02 -9.06
N ASN A 5 -18.99 1.48 -9.96
CA ASN A 5 -17.92 0.64 -10.51
C ASN A 5 -16.90 0.24 -9.45
N ASN A 6 -16.55 1.17 -8.54
CA ASN A 6 -15.62 0.88 -7.46
C ASN A 6 -16.21 -0.12 -6.46
N LYS A 7 -17.51 0.01 -6.14
CA LYS A 7 -18.21 -0.94 -5.28
C LYS A 7 -18.30 -2.32 -5.92
N SER A 8 -18.56 -2.38 -7.24
CA SER A 8 -18.62 -3.64 -7.98
C SER A 8 -17.26 -4.35 -8.00
N ILE A 9 -16.18 -3.60 -8.18
CA ILE A 9 -14.83 -4.15 -8.18
C ILE A 9 -14.47 -4.70 -6.79
N SER A 10 -14.76 -3.95 -5.73
CA SER A 10 -14.53 -4.38 -4.35
C SER A 10 -15.31 -5.67 -4.03
N ASN A 11 -16.57 -5.76 -4.42
CA ASN A 11 -17.38 -6.95 -4.23
C ASN A 11 -16.86 -8.14 -5.04
N TYR A 12 -16.39 -7.90 -6.25
CA TYR A 12 -15.79 -8.93 -7.10
C TYR A 12 -14.56 -9.55 -6.42
N PHE A 13 -13.66 -8.73 -5.88
CA PHE A 13 -12.48 -9.20 -5.16
C PHE A 13 -12.85 -9.98 -3.90
N LEU A 14 -13.84 -9.51 -3.16
CA LEU A 14 -14.31 -10.17 -1.95
C LEU A 14 -14.86 -11.56 -2.25
N GLU A 15 -15.71 -11.69 -3.25
CA GLU A 15 -16.26 -12.98 -3.67
C GLU A 15 -15.17 -13.93 -4.15
N LYS A 16 -14.26 -13.44 -4.97
CA LYS A 16 -13.13 -14.22 -5.48
C LYS A 16 -12.23 -14.74 -4.36
N TYR A 17 -11.96 -13.88 -3.39
CA TYR A 17 -11.17 -14.26 -2.22
C TYR A 17 -11.88 -15.33 -1.39
N ARG A 18 -13.18 -15.16 -1.15
CA ARG A 18 -14.01 -16.14 -0.42
C ARG A 18 -14.02 -17.50 -1.12
N MET A 19 -14.18 -17.50 -2.42
CA MET A 19 -14.18 -18.74 -3.22
C MET A 19 -12.84 -19.45 -3.16
N ARG A 20 -11.75 -18.71 -3.23
CA ARG A 20 -10.40 -19.26 -3.13
C ARG A 20 -10.15 -19.89 -1.75
N GLN A 21 -10.57 -19.24 -0.69
CA GLN A 21 -10.46 -19.80 0.65
C GLN A 21 -11.27 -21.08 0.80
N LYS A 22 -12.52 -21.09 0.31
CA LYS A 22 -13.41 -22.23 0.36
C LYS A 22 -12.84 -23.45 -0.39
N ASN A 23 -12.20 -23.22 -1.52
CA ASN A 23 -11.64 -24.26 -2.38
C ASN A 23 -10.18 -24.58 -2.06
N CYS A 24 -9.61 -24.02 -1.01
CA CYS A 24 -8.18 -24.14 -0.65
C CYS A 24 -7.23 -23.75 -1.79
N LYS A 25 -7.66 -22.83 -2.66
CA LYS A 25 -6.91 -22.37 -3.85
C LYS A 25 -6.40 -20.93 -3.69
N PHE A 26 -6.32 -20.41 -2.46
CA PHE A 26 -5.81 -19.07 -2.24
C PHE A 26 -4.31 -19.03 -2.56
N ASN A 27 -3.94 -18.20 -3.52
CA ASN A 27 -2.56 -17.92 -3.87
C ASN A 27 -2.25 -16.48 -3.48
N ARG A 28 -1.27 -16.32 -2.59
CA ARG A 28 -0.86 -15.04 -2.06
C ARG A 28 -0.43 -14.06 -3.17
N GLN A 29 0.40 -14.52 -4.09
CA GLN A 29 0.93 -13.66 -5.15
C GLN A 29 -0.16 -13.26 -6.16
N ASP A 30 -1.07 -14.16 -6.49
CA ASP A 30 -2.19 -13.85 -7.38
C ASP A 30 -3.08 -12.75 -6.77
N PHE A 31 -3.33 -12.82 -5.48
CA PHE A 31 -4.10 -11.81 -4.76
C PHE A 31 -3.39 -10.44 -4.82
N LEU A 32 -2.08 -10.42 -4.60
CA LEU A 32 -1.28 -9.19 -4.67
C LEU A 32 -1.30 -8.60 -6.07
N ASP A 33 -1.17 -9.43 -7.11
CA ASP A 33 -1.19 -9.00 -8.51
C ASP A 33 -2.55 -8.43 -8.91
N GLU A 34 -3.63 -9.02 -8.45
CA GLU A 34 -4.99 -8.53 -8.72
C GLU A 34 -5.25 -7.19 -8.04
N PHE A 35 -4.81 -7.01 -6.80
CA PHE A 35 -4.93 -5.73 -6.11
C PHE A 35 -4.08 -4.66 -6.77
N LYS A 36 -2.92 -5.02 -7.29
CA LYS A 36 -2.07 -4.12 -8.08
C LYS A 36 -2.84 -3.62 -9.31
N GLU A 37 -3.46 -4.52 -10.07
CA GLU A 37 -4.28 -4.14 -11.23
C GLU A 37 -5.43 -3.21 -10.84
N TYR A 38 -6.10 -3.51 -9.74
CA TYR A 38 -7.18 -2.69 -9.23
C TYR A 38 -6.69 -1.28 -8.91
N PHE A 39 -5.58 -1.17 -8.20
CA PHE A 39 -5.01 0.13 -7.84
C PHE A 39 -4.56 0.92 -9.07
N GLU A 40 -3.87 0.28 -9.99
CA GLU A 40 -3.44 0.90 -11.25
C GLU A 40 -4.64 1.37 -12.08
N ASP A 41 -5.72 0.59 -12.14
CA ASP A 41 -6.96 0.97 -12.80
C ASP A 41 -7.58 2.23 -12.19
N LEU A 42 -7.65 2.30 -10.87
CA LEU A 42 -8.17 3.50 -10.18
C LEU A 42 -7.35 4.74 -10.53
N ILE A 43 -6.02 4.60 -10.53
CA ILE A 43 -5.11 5.69 -10.87
C ILE A 43 -5.32 6.13 -12.32
N ASN A 44 -5.37 5.17 -13.24
CA ASN A 44 -5.48 5.45 -14.68
C ASN A 44 -6.83 6.06 -15.07
N LYS A 45 -7.90 5.65 -14.39
CA LYS A 45 -9.26 6.14 -14.67
C LYS A 45 -9.59 7.44 -13.96
N TYR A 46 -8.75 7.90 -13.05
CA TYR A 46 -9.02 9.15 -12.33
C TYR A 46 -8.96 10.33 -13.29
N PRO A 47 -10.03 11.17 -13.35
CA PRO A 47 -10.14 12.20 -14.39
C PRO A 47 -9.26 13.42 -14.19
N ASP A 48 -8.95 13.79 -12.94
CA ASP A 48 -8.22 15.02 -12.63
C ASP A 48 -6.72 14.75 -12.61
N LYS A 49 -6.11 14.83 -13.78
CA LYS A 49 -4.67 14.66 -13.95
C LYS A 49 -4.01 16.01 -14.19
N ASN A 50 -2.79 16.17 -13.68
CA ASN A 50 -1.99 17.36 -13.96
C ASN A 50 -1.65 17.38 -15.45
N PRO A 51 -2.04 18.43 -16.20
CA PRO A 51 -1.80 18.49 -17.66
C PRO A 51 -0.32 18.51 -18.02
N LYS A 52 0.56 18.96 -17.12
CA LYS A 52 2.00 19.00 -17.37
C LYS A 52 2.67 17.63 -17.24
N THR A 53 2.20 16.79 -16.34
CA THR A 53 2.82 15.49 -16.05
C THR A 53 2.00 14.32 -16.56
N GLY A 54 0.73 14.53 -16.88
CA GLY A 54 -0.20 13.47 -17.23
C GLY A 54 -0.58 12.53 -16.07
N CYS A 55 -0.16 12.86 -14.84
CA CYS A 55 -0.36 12.06 -13.66
C CYS A 55 -1.29 12.75 -12.66
N ILE A 56 -1.92 11.96 -11.79
CA ILE A 56 -2.66 12.49 -10.65
C ILE A 56 -1.69 13.12 -9.65
N THR A 57 -2.18 14.03 -8.79
CA THR A 57 -1.35 14.62 -7.74
C THR A 57 -1.03 13.58 -6.66
N TYR A 58 0.04 13.82 -5.91
CA TYR A 58 0.40 12.94 -4.80
C TYR A 58 -0.70 12.87 -3.73
N LYS A 59 -1.40 13.99 -3.50
CA LYS A 59 -2.56 14.02 -2.60
C LYS A 59 -3.65 13.06 -3.07
N THR A 60 -3.97 13.07 -4.35
CA THR A 60 -4.95 12.16 -4.95
C THR A 60 -4.48 10.71 -4.89
N PHE A 61 -3.20 10.47 -5.15
CA PHE A 61 -2.59 9.15 -5.00
C PHE A 61 -2.83 8.58 -3.60
N ASN A 62 -2.56 9.38 -2.57
CA ASN A 62 -2.79 8.96 -1.19
C ASN A 62 -4.26 8.71 -0.89
N THR A 63 -5.17 9.52 -1.46
CA THR A 63 -6.61 9.31 -1.30
C THR A 63 -7.03 7.97 -1.90
N LEU A 64 -6.54 7.64 -3.09
CA LEU A 64 -6.82 6.35 -3.73
C LEU A 64 -6.18 5.18 -2.96
N LEU A 65 -5.01 5.38 -2.39
CA LEU A 65 -4.38 4.40 -1.53
C LEU A 65 -5.23 4.10 -0.29
N ASP A 66 -5.83 5.13 0.30
CA ASP A 66 -6.75 4.97 1.43
C ASP A 66 -8.00 4.17 1.03
N VAL A 67 -8.54 4.42 -0.17
CA VAL A 67 -9.67 3.64 -0.71
C VAL A 67 -9.28 2.16 -0.81
N ILE A 68 -8.13 1.86 -1.38
CA ILE A 68 -7.60 0.50 -1.50
C ILE A 68 -7.44 -0.14 -0.12
N ARG A 69 -6.88 0.60 0.83
CA ARG A 69 -6.67 0.09 2.20
C ARG A 69 -8.00 -0.24 2.87
N ASN A 70 -9.00 0.62 2.71
CA ASN A 70 -10.33 0.38 3.26
C ASN A 70 -10.99 -0.86 2.64
N ASP A 71 -10.87 -1.04 1.34
CA ASP A 71 -11.36 -2.24 0.64
C ASP A 71 -10.64 -3.50 1.14
N TRP A 72 -9.34 -3.41 1.33
CA TRP A 72 -8.53 -4.51 1.89
C TRP A 72 -9.03 -4.91 3.28
N LEU A 73 -9.23 -3.92 4.15
CA LEU A 73 -9.72 -4.15 5.51
C LEU A 73 -11.11 -4.77 5.51
N LYS A 74 -11.98 -4.34 4.59
CA LYS A 74 -13.32 -4.90 4.41
C LYS A 74 -13.24 -6.37 4.00
N ILE A 75 -12.42 -6.69 3.02
CA ILE A 75 -12.21 -8.08 2.57
C ILE A 75 -11.70 -8.93 3.72
N SER A 76 -10.73 -8.41 4.48
CA SER A 76 -10.15 -9.11 5.62
C SER A 76 -11.19 -9.37 6.71
N SER A 77 -11.99 -8.36 7.06
CA SER A 77 -12.99 -8.47 8.13
C SER A 77 -14.16 -9.41 7.79
N GLU A 78 -14.53 -9.49 6.52
CA GLU A 78 -15.65 -10.31 6.05
C GLU A 78 -15.24 -11.74 5.68
N SER A 79 -13.95 -12.08 5.78
CA SER A 79 -13.42 -13.39 5.41
C SER A 79 -13.28 -14.29 6.62
N ALA A 80 -13.42 -15.60 6.41
CA ALA A 80 -13.23 -16.60 7.47
C ALA A 80 -11.81 -16.57 8.05
N LYS A 81 -10.82 -16.29 7.19
CA LYS A 81 -9.44 -16.05 7.61
C LYS A 81 -9.06 -14.60 7.28
N PRO A 82 -8.80 -13.75 8.28
CA PRO A 82 -8.35 -12.39 8.02
C PRO A 82 -7.02 -12.38 7.25
N LEU A 83 -6.85 -11.35 6.41
CA LEU A 83 -5.58 -11.14 5.71
C LEU A 83 -4.51 -10.73 6.72
N SER A 84 -3.32 -11.30 6.59
CA SER A 84 -2.22 -10.96 7.49
C SER A 84 -1.68 -9.55 7.24
N ASN A 85 -1.13 -8.91 8.28
CA ASN A 85 -0.47 -7.62 8.15
C ASN A 85 0.74 -7.72 7.21
N GLY A 86 1.46 -8.85 7.23
CA GLY A 86 2.57 -9.09 6.33
C GLY A 86 2.16 -9.11 4.85
N LEU A 87 0.92 -9.51 4.55
CA LEU A 87 0.42 -9.48 3.18
C LEU A 87 0.24 -8.04 2.68
N TRP A 88 -0.30 -7.15 3.52
CA TRP A 88 -0.38 -5.73 3.20
C TRP A 88 1.00 -5.10 3.02
N ASP A 89 1.94 -5.43 3.89
CA ASP A 89 3.32 -4.94 3.80
C ASP A 89 3.97 -5.39 2.50
N ALA A 90 3.70 -6.63 2.06
CA ALA A 90 4.17 -7.14 0.77
C ALA A 90 3.54 -6.38 -0.40
N PHE A 91 2.24 -6.09 -0.34
CA PHE A 91 1.55 -5.27 -1.35
C PHE A 91 2.18 -3.89 -1.42
N PHE A 92 2.40 -3.26 -0.28
CA PHE A 92 3.01 -1.94 -0.22
C PHE A 92 4.40 -1.94 -0.85
N ALA A 93 5.24 -2.91 -0.48
CA ALA A 93 6.60 -3.02 -1.00
C ALA A 93 6.65 -3.35 -2.50
N GLN A 94 5.75 -4.20 -2.99
CA GLN A 94 5.75 -4.64 -4.39
C GLN A 94 5.04 -3.68 -5.33
N THR A 95 4.06 -2.91 -4.85
CA THR A 95 3.21 -2.08 -5.70
C THR A 95 3.30 -0.60 -5.37
N VAL A 96 3.07 -0.23 -4.12
CA VAL A 96 2.94 1.19 -3.75
C VAL A 96 4.28 1.92 -3.85
N ILE A 97 5.33 1.34 -3.31
CA ILE A 97 6.67 1.96 -3.36
C ILE A 97 7.19 2.10 -4.79
N PRO A 98 7.14 1.06 -5.65
CA PRO A 98 7.56 1.22 -7.05
C PRO A 98 6.74 2.24 -7.82
N LEU A 99 5.42 2.28 -7.64
CA LEU A 99 4.56 3.29 -8.29
C LEU A 99 4.89 4.70 -7.81
N ARG A 100 5.08 4.88 -6.52
CA ARG A 100 5.44 6.18 -5.94
C ARG A 100 6.81 6.64 -6.45
N LYS A 101 7.76 5.73 -6.53
CA LYS A 101 9.10 6.02 -7.05
C LYS A 101 9.05 6.43 -8.52
N MET A 102 8.21 5.79 -9.31
CA MET A 102 8.03 6.09 -10.73
C MET A 102 7.31 7.42 -10.94
N MET A 103 6.21 7.65 -10.20
CA MET A 103 5.35 8.81 -10.40
C MET A 103 5.82 10.05 -9.62
N TYR A 104 6.38 9.85 -8.43
CA TYR A 104 6.77 10.93 -7.52
C TYR A 104 8.17 10.67 -6.94
N PRO A 105 9.22 10.66 -7.78
CA PRO A 105 10.55 10.27 -7.33
C PRO A 105 11.10 11.17 -6.21
N ARG A 106 10.80 12.46 -6.25
CA ARG A 106 11.26 13.40 -5.21
C ARG A 106 10.61 13.11 -3.86
N VAL A 107 9.33 12.73 -3.87
CA VAL A 107 8.61 12.35 -2.64
C VAL A 107 9.20 11.06 -2.05
N GLN A 108 9.44 10.06 -2.90
CA GLN A 108 10.04 8.81 -2.46
C GLN A 108 11.45 9.01 -1.90
N ASP A 109 12.25 9.86 -2.54
CA ASP A 109 13.59 10.22 -2.04
C ASP A 109 13.53 10.85 -0.65
N LYS A 110 12.60 11.77 -0.43
CA LYS A 110 12.42 12.41 0.88
C LYS A 110 12.03 11.40 1.96
N ILE A 111 11.15 10.45 1.61
CA ILE A 111 10.72 9.40 2.53
C ILE A 111 11.92 8.50 2.91
N GLU A 112 12.71 8.08 1.94
CA GLU A 112 13.89 7.26 2.16
C GLU A 112 14.93 7.97 3.01
N LYS A 113 15.22 9.23 2.72
CA LYS A 113 16.14 10.06 3.51
C LYS A 113 15.65 10.23 4.94
N SER A 114 14.37 10.46 5.12
CA SER A 114 13.76 10.59 6.44
C SER A 114 13.92 9.29 7.26
N LYS A 115 13.76 8.14 6.65
CA LYS A 115 13.97 6.84 7.30
C LYS A 115 15.42 6.62 7.72
N ILE A 116 16.35 6.98 6.87
CA ILE A 116 17.80 6.89 7.16
C ILE A 116 18.14 7.77 8.34
N LEU A 117 17.75 9.03 8.32
CA LEU A 117 17.99 9.97 9.42
C LEU A 117 17.40 9.46 10.74
N LYS A 118 16.21 8.89 10.69
CA LYS A 118 15.55 8.33 11.87
C LYS A 118 16.32 7.14 12.42
N ARG A 119 16.85 6.27 11.57
CA ARG A 119 17.71 5.14 11.96
C ARG A 119 19.01 5.62 12.57
N GLU A 120 19.66 6.62 12.00
CA GLU A 120 20.87 7.22 12.51
C GLU A 120 20.66 7.83 13.90
N LYS A 121 19.58 8.57 14.10
CA LYS A 121 19.22 9.12 15.39
C LYS A 121 19.03 8.05 16.46
N VAL A 122 18.37 6.97 16.13
CA VAL A 122 18.16 5.85 17.06
C VAL A 122 19.48 5.17 17.39
N PHE A 123 20.35 4.97 16.41
CA PHE A 123 21.67 4.39 16.60
C PHE A 123 22.52 5.26 17.52
N LEU A 124 22.59 6.56 17.27
CA LEU A 124 23.35 7.50 18.08
C LEU A 124 22.85 7.56 19.53
N TYR A 125 21.54 7.52 19.71
CA TYR A 125 20.92 7.49 21.03
C TYR A 125 21.32 6.23 21.80
N LYS A 126 21.27 5.08 21.15
CA LYS A 126 21.68 3.80 21.75
C LYS A 126 23.17 3.80 22.14
N GLU A 127 24.02 4.33 21.28
CA GLU A 127 25.46 4.45 21.56
C GLU A 127 25.73 5.40 22.72
N PHE A 128 25.05 6.54 22.75
CA PHE A 128 25.16 7.49 23.86
C PHE A 128 24.73 6.84 25.17
N LYS A 129 23.63 6.14 25.19
CA LYS A 129 23.09 5.48 26.39
C LYS A 129 24.03 4.39 26.89
N LYS A 130 24.65 3.66 25.97
CA LYS A 130 25.64 2.61 26.28
C LYS A 130 26.91 3.19 26.91
N THR A 131 27.43 4.27 26.35
CA THR A 131 28.60 4.97 26.85
C THR A 131 28.32 5.56 28.23
N TYR A 132 27.17 6.20 28.43
CA TYR A 132 26.77 6.78 29.70
C TYR A 132 26.68 5.72 30.80
N LYS A 133 26.08 4.56 30.50
CA LYS A 133 26.02 3.45 31.48
C LYS A 133 27.37 2.87 31.81
N SER A 134 28.31 2.86 30.87
CA SER A 134 29.67 2.36 31.09
C SER A 134 30.49 3.24 32.05
N ASN A 135 30.11 4.52 32.15
CA ASN A 135 30.80 5.49 32.99
C ASN A 135 30.23 5.62 34.42
N ILE A 136 29.16 4.88 34.69
CA ILE A 136 28.56 4.79 36.02
C ILE A 136 28.97 3.49 36.70
#